data_5b12a431c99ce167deac8e79f36ee227
#
_entry.id   5b12a431c99ce167deac8e79f36ee227
#
_cell.length_a   1.000
_cell.length_b   1.000
_cell.length_c   1.000
_cell.angle_alpha   90.00
_cell.angle_beta   90.00
_cell.angle_gamma   90.00
#
_symmetry.space_group_name_H-M   'P 1'
#
loop_
_entity.id
_entity.type
_entity.pdbx_description
1 polymer ?
#
loop_
_entity_poly.entity_id
_entity_poly.type
_entity_poly.pdbx_seq_one_letter_code
_entity_poly.pdbx_strand_id
1 'polypeptide(L)'
;MPSTPTSVKVIRYISIGLFVISLACPCYDTGNADGSFGQGAFLLLSGILWFMFASPGFVWLANPLLLYSWINAGKNRDRSFTLSIISLFLALCFLFYKDVITDEGGANTTPIIAHAIGYWLWLASIATMLLGNFCLQMLSARNKSGGVS
;
A
#
# COMPACT_ATOMS: atom_id res chain seq x y z
N MET A 1 -1.26 -18.84 -23.34
CA MET A 1 -1.26 -18.33 -21.96
C MET A 1 -2.72 -18.16 -21.54
N PRO A 2 -3.17 -18.72 -20.41
CA PRO A 2 -4.56 -18.53 -19.99
C PRO A 2 -4.79 -17.03 -19.71
N SER A 3 -5.89 -16.49 -20.26
CA SER A 3 -6.28 -15.10 -20.06
C SER A 3 -6.58 -14.84 -18.57
N THR A 4 -6.01 -13.78 -18.01
CA THR A 4 -6.30 -13.37 -16.62
C THR A 4 -7.80 -13.09 -16.48
N PRO A 5 -8.50 -13.69 -15.51
CA PRO A 5 -9.91 -13.45 -15.30
C PRO A 5 -10.25 -11.96 -15.18
N THR A 6 -11.36 -11.54 -15.74
CA THR A 6 -11.80 -10.13 -15.74
C THR A 6 -11.86 -9.55 -14.33
N SER A 7 -12.33 -10.34 -13.35
CA SER A 7 -12.41 -9.92 -11.94
C SER A 7 -11.05 -9.54 -11.35
N VAL A 8 -9.99 -10.30 -11.67
CA VAL A 8 -8.62 -9.98 -11.22
C VAL A 8 -8.13 -8.66 -11.80
N LYS A 9 -8.44 -8.41 -13.09
CA LYS A 9 -8.06 -7.15 -13.73
C LYS A 9 -8.76 -5.96 -13.09
N VAL A 10 -10.07 -6.08 -12.84
CA VAL A 10 -10.87 -5.00 -12.20
C VAL A 10 -10.32 -4.66 -10.82
N ILE A 11 -10.12 -5.65 -9.94
CA ILE A 11 -9.55 -5.44 -8.61
C ILE A 11 -8.20 -4.74 -8.69
N ARG A 12 -7.32 -5.21 -9.56
CA ARG A 12 -6.00 -4.61 -9.76
C ARG A 12 -6.08 -3.16 -10.22
N TYR A 13 -6.95 -2.84 -11.19
CA TYR A 13 -7.08 -1.46 -11.68
C TYR A 13 -7.70 -0.52 -10.65
N ILE A 14 -8.66 -0.98 -9.85
CA ILE A 14 -9.19 -0.19 -8.72
C ILE A 14 -8.07 0.10 -7.71
N SER A 15 -7.30 -0.91 -7.32
CA SER A 15 -6.16 -0.72 -6.40
C SER A 15 -5.13 0.26 -6.97
N ILE A 16 -4.73 0.11 -8.25
CA ILE A 16 -3.80 1.03 -8.91
C ILE A 16 -4.37 2.46 -8.94
N GLY A 17 -5.65 2.63 -9.26
CA GLY A 17 -6.30 3.93 -9.28
C GLY A 17 -6.26 4.64 -7.92
N LEU A 18 -6.63 3.91 -6.85
CA LEU A 18 -6.54 4.43 -5.48
C LEU A 18 -5.10 4.82 -5.11
N PHE A 19 -4.13 3.99 -5.47
CA PHE A 19 -2.72 4.28 -5.24
C PHE A 19 -2.27 5.56 -5.96
N VAL A 20 -2.60 5.69 -7.25
CA VAL A 20 -2.22 6.87 -8.04
C VAL A 20 -2.85 8.14 -7.47
N ILE A 21 -4.12 8.08 -7.07
CA ILE A 21 -4.79 9.22 -6.43
C ILE A 21 -4.11 9.55 -5.09
N SER A 22 -3.70 8.56 -4.31
CA SER A 22 -3.01 8.79 -3.04
C SER A 22 -1.69 9.55 -3.19
N LEU A 23 -0.99 9.37 -4.32
CA LEU A 23 0.26 10.08 -4.61
C LEU A 23 0.06 11.59 -4.80
N ALA A 24 -1.11 12.00 -5.25
CA ALA A 24 -1.46 13.42 -5.43
C ALA A 24 -1.98 14.08 -4.13
N CYS A 25 -2.20 13.30 -3.08
CA CYS A 25 -2.77 13.77 -1.82
C CYS A 25 -1.72 13.77 -0.70
N PRO A 26 -1.86 14.65 0.31
CA PRO A 26 -1.03 14.61 1.52
C PRO A 26 -1.32 13.33 2.31
N CYS A 27 -0.26 12.70 2.84
CA CYS A 27 -0.37 11.48 3.64
C CYS A 27 -0.44 11.76 5.15
N TYR A 28 0.16 12.84 5.60
CA TYR A 28 0.10 13.29 6.98
C TYR A 28 0.18 14.81 7.08
N ASP A 29 -0.25 15.35 8.22
CA ASP A 29 -0.20 16.76 8.56
C ASP A 29 0.72 16.94 9.78
N THR A 30 1.63 17.89 9.68
CA THR A 30 2.56 18.29 10.76
C THR A 30 2.24 19.68 11.32
N GLY A 31 1.18 20.35 10.82
CA GLY A 31 0.83 21.71 11.21
C GLY A 31 1.75 22.80 10.63
N ASN A 32 2.76 22.42 9.84
CA ASN A 32 3.62 23.38 9.17
C ASN A 32 2.99 23.81 7.84
N ALA A 33 3.07 25.11 7.52
CA ALA A 33 2.49 25.69 6.30
C ALA A 33 3.10 25.12 5.00
N ASP A 34 4.31 24.57 5.05
CA ASP A 34 5.02 23.98 3.92
C ASP A 34 4.68 22.49 3.77
N GLY A 35 3.42 22.17 3.50
CA GLY A 35 2.90 20.79 3.40
C GLY A 35 3.48 19.91 2.29
N SER A 36 4.55 20.33 1.61
CA SER A 36 5.19 19.61 0.50
C SER A 36 5.80 18.27 0.91
N PHE A 37 6.34 18.17 2.12
CA PHE A 37 6.98 16.94 2.62
C PHE A 37 6.00 15.79 2.89
N GLY A 38 4.72 16.09 3.13
CA GLY A 38 3.67 15.11 3.37
C GLY A 38 3.02 14.53 2.11
N GLN A 39 3.37 15.01 0.91
CA GLN A 39 2.75 14.52 -0.32
C GLN A 39 3.17 13.09 -0.67
N GLY A 40 2.20 12.26 -1.05
CA GLY A 40 2.42 10.85 -1.34
C GLY A 40 3.49 10.58 -2.41
N ALA A 41 3.53 11.39 -3.48
CA ALA A 41 4.54 11.27 -4.53
C ALA A 41 5.96 11.55 -3.99
N PHE A 42 6.12 12.57 -3.16
CA PHE A 42 7.40 12.88 -2.54
C PHE A 42 7.84 11.73 -1.62
N LEU A 43 6.94 11.21 -0.79
CA LEU A 43 7.22 10.10 0.12
C LEU A 43 7.57 8.81 -0.63
N LEU A 44 6.95 8.55 -1.78
CA LEU A 44 7.28 7.41 -2.61
C LEU A 44 8.72 7.50 -3.16
N LEU A 45 9.12 8.67 -3.66
CA LEU A 45 10.44 8.87 -4.26
C LEU A 45 11.56 8.99 -3.23
N SER A 46 11.33 9.75 -2.16
CA SER A 46 12.32 9.95 -1.09
C SER A 46 12.43 8.75 -0.16
N GLY A 47 11.37 7.97 0.00
CA GLY A 47 11.29 6.87 0.96
C GLY A 47 12.33 5.77 0.74
N ILE A 48 12.84 5.59 -0.51
CA ILE A 48 13.94 4.65 -0.78
C ILE A 48 15.24 5.08 -0.08
N LEU A 49 15.48 6.39 0.04
CA LEU A 49 16.63 6.92 0.77
C LEU A 49 16.42 6.79 2.28
N TRP A 50 15.23 7.15 2.76
CA TRP A 50 14.88 7.07 4.17
C TRP A 50 14.81 5.64 4.71
N PHE A 51 14.51 4.66 3.87
CA PHE A 51 14.55 3.24 4.26
C PHE A 51 15.90 2.82 4.84
N MET A 52 16.99 3.39 4.34
CA MET A 52 18.34 3.01 4.77
C MET A 52 18.81 3.76 6.05
N PHE A 53 18.22 4.92 6.35
CA PHE A 53 18.78 5.85 7.34
C PHE A 53 17.86 6.21 8.50
N ALA A 54 16.56 5.97 8.39
CA ALA A 54 15.58 6.46 9.35
C ALA A 54 14.43 5.51 9.63
N SER A 55 13.98 5.49 10.87
CA SER A 55 12.64 5.01 11.26
C SER A 55 11.63 6.13 10.96
N PRO A 56 10.54 5.90 10.23
CA PRO A 56 9.87 4.63 9.87
C PRO A 56 10.14 4.11 8.45
N GLY A 57 11.37 4.18 7.96
CA GLY A 57 11.71 3.84 6.57
C GLY A 57 11.24 2.47 6.11
N PHE A 58 11.18 1.47 7.00
CA PHE A 58 10.73 0.13 6.64
C PHE A 58 9.24 0.08 6.18
N VAL A 59 8.41 1.05 6.58
CA VAL A 59 7.03 1.18 6.11
C VAL A 59 6.98 1.40 4.58
N TRP A 60 8.00 2.05 4.02
CA TRP A 60 8.12 2.26 2.59
C TRP A 60 8.11 0.95 1.78
N LEU A 61 8.59 -0.15 2.37
CA LEU A 61 8.58 -1.48 1.73
C LEU A 61 7.16 -1.96 1.37
N ALA A 62 6.13 -1.41 1.98
CA ALA A 62 4.75 -1.70 1.58
C ALA A 62 4.49 -1.37 0.10
N ASN A 63 5.18 -0.37 -0.47
CA ASN A 63 5.01 0.03 -1.88
C ASN A 63 5.54 -1.03 -2.86
N PRO A 64 6.82 -1.45 -2.81
CA PRO A 64 7.31 -2.51 -3.69
C PRO A 64 6.57 -3.84 -3.50
N LEU A 65 6.13 -4.17 -2.28
CA LEU A 65 5.33 -5.37 -2.04
C LEU A 65 3.95 -5.27 -2.71
N LEU A 66 3.30 -4.12 -2.65
CA LEU A 66 2.05 -3.88 -3.35
C LEU A 66 2.21 -3.97 -4.87
N LEU A 67 3.25 -3.35 -5.43
CA LEU A 67 3.57 -3.45 -6.86
C LEU A 67 3.78 -4.91 -7.28
N TYR A 68 4.52 -5.67 -6.49
CA TYR A 68 4.77 -7.07 -6.77
C TYR A 68 3.51 -7.93 -6.61
N SER A 69 2.61 -7.56 -5.69
CA SER A 69 1.28 -8.17 -5.58
C SER A 69 0.46 -7.97 -6.86
N TRP A 70 0.46 -6.77 -7.46
CA TRP A 70 -0.24 -6.51 -8.74
C TRP A 70 0.30 -7.36 -9.89
N ILE A 71 1.62 -7.55 -9.95
CA ILE A 71 2.26 -8.38 -10.99
C ILE A 71 1.85 -9.84 -10.83
N ASN A 72 1.72 -10.33 -9.60
CA ASN A 72 1.42 -11.72 -9.31
C ASN A 72 -0.09 -12.03 -9.30
N ALA A 73 -0.98 -11.05 -9.23
CA ALA A 73 -2.43 -11.25 -9.13
C ALA A 73 -3.03 -12.15 -10.22
N GLY A 74 -2.47 -12.10 -11.45
CA GLY A 74 -2.88 -12.95 -12.56
C GLY A 74 -2.08 -14.24 -12.75
N LYS A 75 -0.90 -14.36 -12.12
CA LYS A 75 0.04 -15.47 -12.32
C LYS A 75 0.03 -16.46 -11.15
N ASN A 76 0.12 -15.92 -9.94
CA ASN A 76 0.16 -16.69 -8.70
C ASN A 76 -0.62 -15.95 -7.62
N ARG A 77 -1.87 -16.35 -7.45
CA ARG A 77 -2.81 -15.70 -6.54
C ARG A 77 -2.38 -15.79 -5.07
N ASP A 78 -1.82 -16.92 -4.65
CA ASP A 78 -1.37 -17.13 -3.26
C ASP A 78 -0.23 -16.18 -2.93
N ARG A 79 0.72 -16.00 -3.84
CA ARG A 79 1.80 -15.01 -3.67
C ARG A 79 1.24 -13.58 -3.61
N SER A 80 0.32 -13.23 -4.51
CA SER A 80 -0.32 -11.90 -4.49
C SER A 80 -1.04 -11.65 -3.17
N PHE A 81 -1.73 -12.65 -2.64
CA PHE A 81 -2.42 -12.57 -1.35
C PHE A 81 -1.44 -12.36 -0.20
N THR A 82 -0.39 -13.19 -0.10
CA THR A 82 0.64 -13.07 0.94
C THR A 82 1.33 -11.71 0.91
N LEU A 83 1.69 -11.23 -0.29
CA LEU A 83 2.32 -9.92 -0.47
C LEU A 83 1.39 -8.77 -0.03
N SER A 84 0.09 -8.89 -0.30
CA SER A 84 -0.90 -7.91 0.13
C SER A 84 -1.05 -7.88 1.66
N ILE A 85 -0.99 -9.04 2.34
CA ILE A 85 -1.02 -9.12 3.81
C ILE A 85 0.21 -8.40 4.40
N ILE A 86 1.41 -8.71 3.91
CA ILE A 86 2.64 -8.12 4.42
C ILE A 86 2.64 -6.60 4.16
N SER A 87 2.23 -6.18 2.95
CA SER A 87 2.09 -4.77 2.60
C SER A 87 1.12 -4.04 3.53
N LEU A 88 -0.04 -4.64 3.82
CA LEU A 88 -1.03 -4.05 4.73
C LEU A 88 -0.48 -3.93 6.15
N PHE A 89 0.18 -4.97 6.64
CA PHE A 89 0.79 -4.94 7.97
C PHE A 89 1.81 -3.81 8.11
N LEU A 90 2.71 -3.68 7.13
CA LEU A 90 3.70 -2.59 7.12
C LEU A 90 3.03 -1.22 7.05
N ALA A 91 1.99 -1.06 6.23
CA ALA A 91 1.26 0.19 6.12
C ALA A 91 0.56 0.56 7.44
N LEU A 92 -0.01 -0.41 8.14
CA LEU A 92 -0.63 -0.19 9.46
C LEU A 92 0.40 0.15 10.54
N CYS A 93 1.64 -0.33 10.43
CA CYS A 93 2.70 0.07 11.35
C CYS A 93 2.93 1.59 11.36
N PHE A 94 2.64 2.29 10.27
CA PHE A 94 2.76 3.75 10.23
C PHE A 94 1.86 4.48 11.23
N LEU A 95 0.73 3.90 11.59
CA LEU A 95 -0.19 4.47 12.60
C LEU A 95 0.43 4.59 14.00
N PHE A 96 1.45 3.81 14.29
CA PHE A 96 2.14 3.84 15.59
C PHE A 96 3.27 4.88 15.65
N TYR A 97 3.62 5.49 14.51
CA TYR A 97 4.63 6.56 14.48
C TYR A 97 4.00 7.89 14.83
N LYS A 98 4.64 8.59 15.76
CA LYS A 98 4.22 9.90 16.26
C LYS A 98 4.97 11.05 15.61
N ASP A 99 6.18 10.79 15.14
CA ASP A 99 7.08 11.80 14.61
C ASP A 99 7.64 11.36 13.26
N VAL A 100 7.87 12.32 12.39
CA VAL A 100 8.59 12.14 11.12
C VAL A 100 9.80 13.06 11.07
N ILE A 101 10.86 12.60 10.42
CA ILE A 101 12.03 13.42 10.17
C ILE A 101 11.71 14.36 9.02
N THR A 102 11.91 15.66 9.23
CA THR A 102 11.55 16.72 8.26
C THR A 102 12.75 17.52 7.78
N ASP A 103 13.95 17.23 8.28
CA ASP A 103 15.17 17.88 7.83
C ASP A 103 16.11 16.91 7.09
N GLU A 104 16.93 17.48 6.20
CA GLU A 104 17.91 16.73 5.40
C GLU A 104 19.03 16.11 6.26
N GLY A 105 19.26 16.63 7.45
CA GLY A 105 20.27 16.14 8.41
C GLY A 105 19.78 15.01 9.31
N GLY A 106 18.49 14.71 9.33
CA GLY A 106 17.89 13.68 10.19
C GLY A 106 17.88 14.00 11.69
N ALA A 107 18.21 15.25 12.06
CA ALA A 107 18.34 15.68 13.45
C ALA A 107 17.03 16.20 14.04
N ASN A 108 16.13 16.74 13.21
CA ASN A 108 14.87 17.30 13.67
C ASN A 108 13.70 16.39 13.32
N THR A 109 12.89 16.10 14.33
CA THR A 109 11.64 15.37 14.15
C THR A 109 10.46 16.33 14.34
N THR A 110 9.41 16.14 13.52
CA THR A 110 8.19 16.92 13.64
C THR A 110 7.04 15.96 13.96
N PRO A 111 6.20 16.29 14.95
CA PRO A 111 5.08 15.43 15.32
C PRO A 111 4.04 15.35 14.19
N ILE A 112 3.51 14.15 13.99
CA ILE A 112 2.35 13.91 13.12
C ILE A 112 1.10 14.31 13.91
N ILE A 113 0.40 15.36 13.46
CA ILE A 113 -0.84 15.81 14.07
C ILE A 113 -2.00 14.93 13.62
N ALA A 114 -2.06 14.60 12.33
CA ALA A 114 -3.10 13.77 11.76
C ALA A 114 -2.63 12.99 10.53
N HIS A 115 -3.21 11.82 10.30
CA HIS A 115 -3.08 11.09 9.04
C HIS A 115 -4.07 11.66 8.03
N ALA A 116 -3.56 12.14 6.90
CA ALA A 116 -4.34 12.80 5.87
C ALA A 116 -4.92 11.81 4.85
N ILE A 117 -5.73 12.32 3.92
CA ILE A 117 -6.49 11.50 2.96
C ILE A 117 -5.61 10.60 2.08
N GLY A 118 -4.39 11.04 1.74
CA GLY A 118 -3.45 10.26 0.93
C GLY A 118 -3.07 8.95 1.60
N TYR A 119 -2.83 8.96 2.91
CA TYR A 119 -2.55 7.74 3.67
C TYR A 119 -3.72 6.75 3.63
N TRP A 120 -4.94 7.23 3.82
CA TRP A 120 -6.14 6.37 3.82
C TRP A 120 -6.44 5.79 2.44
N LEU A 121 -6.22 6.57 1.37
CA LEU A 121 -6.33 6.09 -0.01
C LEU A 121 -5.27 5.03 -0.33
N TRP A 122 -4.04 5.24 0.13
CA TRP A 122 -2.98 4.27 0.00
C TRP A 122 -3.32 2.96 0.74
N LEU A 123 -3.78 3.05 1.97
CA LEU A 123 -4.23 1.90 2.76
C LEU A 123 -5.40 1.18 2.07
N ALA A 124 -6.38 1.93 1.54
CA ALA A 124 -7.51 1.39 0.79
C ALA A 124 -7.06 0.65 -0.48
N SER A 125 -6.03 1.15 -1.17
CA SER A 125 -5.43 0.47 -2.32
C SER A 125 -4.91 -0.92 -1.95
N ILE A 126 -4.15 -1.03 -0.84
CA ILE A 126 -3.60 -2.30 -0.34
C ILE A 126 -4.74 -3.23 0.11
N ALA A 127 -5.71 -2.70 0.86
CA ALA A 127 -6.87 -3.46 1.32
C ALA A 127 -7.71 -4.00 0.16
N THR A 128 -7.86 -3.24 -0.92
CA THR A 128 -8.56 -3.68 -2.14
C THR A 128 -7.89 -4.90 -2.75
N MET A 129 -6.56 -4.92 -2.83
CA MET A 129 -5.82 -6.10 -3.33
C MET A 129 -6.00 -7.30 -2.42
N LEU A 130 -5.89 -7.10 -1.10
CA LEU A 130 -6.03 -8.17 -0.12
C LEU A 130 -7.44 -8.79 -0.17
N LEU A 131 -8.47 -7.97 -0.05
CA LEU A 131 -9.87 -8.42 -0.04
C LEU A 131 -10.26 -9.05 -1.37
N GLY A 132 -9.83 -8.46 -2.48
CA GLY A 132 -10.07 -9.00 -3.81
C GLY A 132 -9.45 -10.37 -4.01
N ASN A 133 -8.19 -10.56 -3.62
CA ASN A 133 -7.52 -11.86 -3.67
C ASN A 133 -8.21 -12.88 -2.76
N PHE A 134 -8.60 -12.48 -1.55
CA PHE A 134 -9.33 -13.34 -0.61
C PHE A 134 -10.67 -13.81 -1.17
N CYS A 135 -11.51 -12.90 -1.66
CA CYS A 135 -12.80 -13.22 -2.27
C CYS A 135 -12.64 -14.20 -3.44
N LEU A 136 -11.67 -13.98 -4.31
CA LEU A 136 -11.41 -14.84 -5.45
C LEU A 136 -10.90 -16.23 -5.05
N GLN A 137 -10.13 -16.34 -3.96
CA GLN A 137 -9.72 -17.64 -3.42
C GLN A 137 -10.93 -18.42 -2.88
N MET A 138 -11.79 -17.76 -2.09
CA MET A 138 -12.99 -18.37 -1.54
C MET A 138 -13.95 -18.88 -2.63
N LEU A 139 -14.17 -18.08 -3.68
CA LEU A 139 -15.00 -18.49 -4.84
C LEU A 139 -14.41 -19.70 -5.57
N SER A 140 -13.08 -19.73 -5.72
CA SER A 140 -12.39 -20.87 -6.37
C SER A 140 -12.48 -22.15 -5.54
N ALA A 141 -12.40 -22.04 -4.22
CA ALA A 141 -12.53 -23.19 -3.31
C ALA A 141 -13.97 -23.76 -3.36
N ARG A 142 -14.98 -22.88 -3.34
CA ARG A 142 -16.39 -23.27 -3.39
C ARG A 142 -16.73 -24.00 -4.69
N ASN A 143 -16.21 -23.54 -5.83
CA ASN A 143 -16.47 -24.17 -7.11
C ASN A 143 -15.82 -25.58 -7.23
N LYS A 144 -14.72 -25.82 -6.53
CA LYS A 144 -14.08 -27.15 -6.50
C LYS A 144 -14.88 -28.14 -5.64
N SER A 145 -15.49 -27.69 -4.54
CA SER A 145 -16.29 -28.56 -3.66
C SER A 145 -17.68 -28.88 -4.22
N GLY A 146 -18.28 -28.01 -5.03
CA GLY A 146 -19.58 -28.20 -5.65
C GLY A 146 -19.59 -29.03 -6.96
N GLY A 147 -18.43 -29.37 -7.51
CA GLY A 147 -18.30 -30.17 -8.74
C GLY A 147 -18.07 -31.67 -8.50
N VAL A 148 -18.19 -32.17 -7.27
CA VAL A 148 -18.05 -33.58 -6.89
C VAL A 148 -19.42 -34.10 -6.46
N SER A 149 -20.35 -34.16 -7.41
CA SER A 149 -21.66 -34.84 -7.24
C SER A 149 -22.02 -35.59 -8.53
#